data_03bbb6c46b270b47015e194c528e3b35
#
_entry.id   03bbb6c46b270b47015e194c528e3b35
#
_cell.length_a   1.000
_cell.length_b   1.000
_cell.length_c   1.000
_cell.angle_alpha   90.00
_cell.angle_beta   90.00
_cell.angle_gamma   90.00
#
_symmetry.space_group_name_H-M   'P 1'
#
loop_
_entity.id
_entity.type
_entity.pdbx_description
1 polymer ?
#
loop_
_entity_poly.entity_id
_entity_poly.type
_entity_poly.pdbx_seq_one_letter_code
_entity_poly.pdbx_strand_id
1 'polypeptide(L)'
;MHPKNKNRWRTRVAALLLIFGPVSLGAGFAQDAAPALELPDHTGQLLRLADYRGRVVVLNFWATWCGPCAAEMPIFVDAQRRFGPQGVVVLAASLDAAETKGNIPEFMRKRKLNFPVLVDATVDHLQLFGMGEALPGTVFLDTEGRIFARILGPAKKRDVFARVEWLLGDRSGKEPKPLLGSLPKPR
;
A
#
# COMPACT_ATOMS: atom_id res chain seq x y z
N MET A 1 -11.83 15.95 -90.44
CA MET A 1 -12.56 16.74 -89.42
C MET A 1 -12.52 15.95 -88.12
N HIS A 2 -11.83 16.46 -87.15
CA HIS A 2 -11.55 15.81 -85.87
C HIS A 2 -12.59 16.24 -84.84
N PRO A 3 -13.03 15.41 -83.90
CA PRO A 3 -13.43 15.89 -82.64
C PRO A 3 -12.52 15.39 -81.52
N LYS A 4 -12.13 16.31 -80.67
CA LYS A 4 -11.24 16.19 -79.53
C LYS A 4 -11.91 15.42 -78.36
N ASN A 5 -11.27 14.36 -77.90
CA ASN A 5 -11.65 13.62 -76.70
C ASN A 5 -11.01 14.35 -75.49
N LYS A 6 -11.82 14.87 -74.56
CA LYS A 6 -11.37 15.43 -73.31
C LYS A 6 -11.63 14.42 -72.15
N ASN A 7 -10.64 13.62 -71.89
CA ASN A 7 -10.65 12.78 -70.70
C ASN A 7 -10.47 13.64 -69.44
N ARG A 8 -11.54 13.79 -68.67
CA ARG A 8 -11.50 14.39 -67.31
C ARG A 8 -11.21 13.28 -66.31
N TRP A 9 -9.99 13.19 -65.86
CA TRP A 9 -9.59 12.40 -64.70
C TRP A 9 -10.18 13.04 -63.44
N ARG A 10 -11.19 12.39 -62.89
CA ARG A 10 -11.72 12.74 -61.53
C ARG A 10 -10.91 11.95 -60.52
N THR A 11 -9.91 12.60 -59.94
CA THR A 11 -9.17 12.14 -58.77
C THR A 11 -10.12 12.02 -57.58
N ARG A 12 -10.41 10.80 -57.19
CA ARG A 12 -11.12 10.51 -55.94
C ARG A 12 -10.10 10.60 -54.79
N VAL A 13 -10.07 11.70 -54.07
CA VAL A 13 -9.35 11.82 -52.82
C VAL A 13 -10.18 11.10 -51.74
N ALA A 14 -9.74 9.91 -51.36
CA ALA A 14 -10.32 9.20 -50.22
C ALA A 14 -9.82 9.91 -48.96
N ALA A 15 -10.70 10.65 -48.32
CA ALA A 15 -10.43 11.24 -47.00
C ALA A 15 -10.45 10.12 -45.94
N LEU A 16 -9.27 9.75 -45.44
CA LEU A 16 -9.12 8.89 -44.31
C LEU A 16 -9.49 9.69 -43.04
N LEU A 17 -10.71 9.53 -42.58
CA LEU A 17 -11.13 10.04 -41.25
C LEU A 17 -10.49 9.18 -40.18
N LEU A 18 -9.39 9.65 -39.60
CA LEU A 18 -8.84 9.12 -38.35
C LEU A 18 -9.81 9.47 -37.23
N ILE A 19 -10.60 8.46 -36.83
CA ILE A 19 -11.45 8.55 -35.64
C ILE A 19 -10.53 8.46 -34.43
N PHE A 20 -10.07 9.62 -33.96
CA PHE A 20 -9.53 9.75 -32.60
C PHE A 20 -10.71 9.64 -31.62
N GLY A 21 -10.99 8.43 -31.13
CA GLY A 21 -11.88 8.25 -30.00
C GLY A 21 -11.31 8.99 -28.78
N PRO A 22 -12.16 9.62 -27.93
CA PRO A 22 -11.67 10.22 -26.70
C PRO A 22 -11.07 9.13 -25.81
N VAL A 23 -9.76 9.21 -25.60
CA VAL A 23 -9.12 8.47 -24.51
C VAL A 23 -9.67 9.08 -23.24
N SER A 24 -10.67 8.41 -22.64
CA SER A 24 -11.11 8.72 -21.28
C SER A 24 -9.94 8.49 -20.34
N LEU A 25 -9.18 9.54 -20.06
CA LEU A 25 -8.34 9.55 -18.86
C LEU A 25 -9.30 9.48 -17.67
N GLY A 26 -9.54 8.27 -17.19
CA GLY A 26 -10.16 8.08 -15.88
C GLY A 26 -9.33 8.87 -14.88
N ALA A 27 -9.93 9.87 -14.25
CA ALA A 27 -9.36 10.56 -13.10
C ALA A 27 -9.36 9.57 -11.92
N GLY A 28 -8.49 8.55 -12.00
CA GLY A 28 -8.11 7.78 -10.83
C GLY A 28 -7.39 8.75 -9.90
N PHE A 29 -7.84 8.84 -8.67
CA PHE A 29 -7.11 9.54 -7.63
C PHE A 29 -5.65 9.06 -7.71
N ALA A 30 -4.72 10.00 -7.97
CA ALA A 30 -3.31 9.69 -8.00
C ALA A 30 -2.92 9.16 -6.60
N GLN A 31 -2.86 7.84 -6.48
CA GLN A 31 -2.36 7.22 -5.26
C GLN A 31 -0.86 7.46 -5.25
N ASP A 32 -0.39 8.20 -4.24
CA ASP A 32 1.02 8.53 -4.14
C ASP A 32 1.86 7.27 -3.97
N ALA A 33 2.97 7.19 -4.69
CA ALA A 33 3.96 6.15 -4.46
C ALA A 33 4.40 6.18 -2.99
N ALA A 34 4.50 5.01 -2.37
CA ALA A 34 4.99 4.96 -1.00
C ALA A 34 6.41 5.50 -0.92
N PRO A 35 6.75 6.22 0.16
CA PRO A 35 8.12 6.60 0.44
C PRO A 35 9.05 5.40 0.47
N ALA A 36 10.33 5.60 0.15
CA ALA A 36 11.32 4.56 0.34
C ALA A 36 11.42 4.21 1.83
N LEU A 37 11.41 2.91 2.12
CA LEU A 37 11.66 2.39 3.46
C LEU A 37 12.65 1.25 3.33
N GLU A 38 13.78 1.40 4.00
CA GLU A 38 14.84 0.41 4.05
C GLU A 38 15.32 0.29 5.50
N LEU A 39 15.02 -0.84 6.13
CA LEU A 39 15.30 -1.10 7.53
C LEU A 39 15.81 -2.52 7.71
N PRO A 40 16.71 -2.75 8.68
CA PRO A 40 17.06 -4.12 9.05
C PRO A 40 15.87 -4.82 9.72
N ASP A 41 15.78 -6.12 9.56
CA ASP A 41 14.89 -6.94 10.38
C ASP A 41 15.56 -7.27 11.74
N HIS A 42 14.85 -8.00 12.58
CA HIS A 42 15.34 -8.43 13.90
C HIS A 42 16.54 -9.37 13.84
N THR A 43 16.90 -9.91 12.67
CA THR A 43 18.09 -10.74 12.44
C THR A 43 19.26 -9.93 11.87
N GLY A 44 19.03 -8.67 11.50
CA GLY A 44 20.00 -7.79 10.86
C GLY A 44 19.97 -7.83 9.35
N GLN A 45 19.07 -8.60 8.71
CA GLN A 45 18.90 -8.61 7.27
C GLN A 45 18.20 -7.32 6.82
N LEU A 46 18.82 -6.60 5.88
CA LEU A 46 18.24 -5.39 5.32
C LEU A 46 17.05 -5.74 4.42
N LEU A 47 15.88 -5.17 4.71
CA LEU A 47 14.66 -5.30 3.92
C LEU A 47 14.26 -3.96 3.32
N ARG A 48 13.94 -3.96 2.03
CA ARG A 48 13.47 -2.79 1.30
C ARG A 48 12.01 -2.94 0.95
N LEU A 49 11.20 -1.92 1.22
CA LEU A 49 9.79 -1.94 0.85
C LEU A 49 9.60 -2.15 -0.67
N ALA A 50 10.53 -1.66 -1.48
CA ALA A 50 10.54 -1.84 -2.93
C ALA A 50 10.63 -3.31 -3.38
N ASP A 51 11.21 -4.20 -2.57
CA ASP A 51 11.36 -5.63 -2.87
C ASP A 51 10.02 -6.39 -2.81
N TYR A 52 8.99 -5.73 -2.27
CA TYR A 52 7.63 -6.28 -2.15
C TYR A 52 6.68 -5.82 -3.27
N ARG A 53 7.19 -5.17 -4.32
CA ARG A 53 6.38 -4.87 -5.51
C ARG A 53 5.82 -6.17 -6.12
N GLY A 54 4.61 -6.08 -6.66
CA GLY A 54 3.83 -7.26 -7.09
C GLY A 54 3.03 -7.92 -5.97
N ARG A 55 3.17 -7.44 -4.72
CA ARG A 55 2.43 -7.93 -3.55
C ARG A 55 1.65 -6.81 -2.89
N VAL A 56 0.51 -7.16 -2.31
CA VAL A 56 -0.19 -6.25 -1.39
C VAL A 56 0.57 -6.22 -0.07
N VAL A 57 0.92 -5.01 0.40
CA VAL A 57 1.67 -4.84 1.66
C VAL A 57 0.77 -4.21 2.72
N VAL A 58 0.80 -4.81 3.91
CA VAL A 58 0.22 -4.23 5.14
C VAL A 58 1.40 -3.85 6.04
N LEU A 59 1.76 -2.57 6.05
CA LEU A 59 2.85 -2.03 6.86
C LEU A 59 2.28 -1.47 8.16
N ASN A 60 2.64 -2.08 9.29
CA ASN A 60 2.23 -1.64 10.63
C ASN A 60 3.40 -1.04 11.39
N PHE A 61 3.21 0.16 11.93
CA PHE A 61 4.15 0.84 12.82
C PHE A 61 3.74 0.62 14.27
N TRP A 62 4.66 0.14 15.10
CA TRP A 62 4.39 -0.34 16.45
C TRP A 62 5.60 -0.21 17.37
N ALA A 63 5.45 -0.60 18.64
CA ALA A 63 6.56 -0.81 19.57
C ALA A 63 6.17 -1.81 20.66
N THR A 64 7.16 -2.44 21.30
CA THR A 64 6.93 -3.44 22.37
C THR A 64 6.25 -2.86 23.60
N TRP A 65 6.49 -1.59 23.91
CA TRP A 65 5.90 -0.85 25.02
C TRP A 65 4.51 -0.26 24.72
N CYS A 66 4.05 -0.37 23.47
CA CYS A 66 2.75 0.15 23.04
C CYS A 66 1.64 -0.85 23.31
N GLY A 67 0.86 -0.67 24.35
CA GLY A 67 -0.26 -1.55 24.73
C GLY A 67 -1.28 -1.77 23.62
N PRO A 68 -1.83 -0.70 23.00
CA PRO A 68 -2.76 -0.83 21.87
C PRO A 68 -2.15 -1.60 20.67
N CYS A 69 -0.85 -1.40 20.38
CA CYS A 69 -0.15 -2.15 19.33
C CYS A 69 -0.14 -3.65 19.63
N ALA A 70 0.18 -4.00 20.88
CA ALA A 70 0.20 -5.41 21.30
C ALA A 70 -1.20 -6.07 21.19
N ALA A 71 -2.27 -5.30 21.38
CA ALA A 71 -3.64 -5.80 21.29
C ALA A 71 -4.08 -6.10 19.84
N GLU A 72 -3.54 -5.39 18.85
CA GLU A 72 -3.89 -5.60 17.43
C GLU A 72 -3.04 -6.66 16.70
N MET A 73 -1.87 -7.06 17.24
CA MET A 73 -0.99 -8.04 16.59
C MET A 73 -1.68 -9.34 16.15
N PRO A 74 -2.63 -9.94 16.91
CA PRO A 74 -3.37 -11.12 16.46
C PRO A 74 -4.12 -10.91 15.14
N ILE A 75 -4.53 -9.67 14.82
CA ILE A 75 -5.21 -9.33 13.56
C ILE A 75 -4.26 -9.51 12.39
N PHE A 76 -3.02 -9.05 12.53
CA PHE A 76 -1.98 -9.15 11.50
C PHE A 76 -1.47 -10.59 11.34
N VAL A 77 -1.36 -11.34 12.44
CA VAL A 77 -1.07 -12.79 12.38
C VAL A 77 -2.14 -13.53 11.57
N ASP A 78 -3.41 -13.21 11.81
CA ASP A 78 -4.53 -13.78 11.06
C ASP A 78 -4.50 -13.34 9.59
N ALA A 79 -4.22 -12.06 9.32
CA ALA A 79 -4.13 -11.52 7.96
C ALA A 79 -3.00 -12.21 7.17
N GLN A 80 -1.80 -12.32 7.73
CA GLN A 80 -0.67 -13.00 7.10
C GLN A 80 -0.98 -14.48 6.82
N ARG A 81 -1.60 -15.18 7.80
CA ARG A 81 -1.97 -16.58 7.63
C ARG A 81 -2.99 -16.78 6.52
N ARG A 82 -4.05 -15.92 6.47
CA ARG A 82 -5.16 -16.05 5.53
C ARG A 82 -4.79 -15.60 4.12
N PHE A 83 -4.14 -14.46 4.01
CA PHE A 83 -3.92 -13.79 2.73
C PHE A 83 -2.48 -13.90 2.20
N GLY A 84 -1.53 -14.38 3.02
CA GLY A 84 -0.14 -14.61 2.58
C GLY A 84 -0.03 -15.49 1.34
N PRO A 85 -0.74 -16.64 1.27
CA PRO A 85 -0.78 -17.49 0.07
C PRO A 85 -1.37 -16.80 -1.17
N GLN A 86 -2.11 -15.70 -1.00
CA GLN A 86 -2.71 -14.91 -2.05
C GLN A 86 -1.85 -13.70 -2.48
N GLY A 87 -0.61 -13.61 -2.01
CA GLY A 87 0.30 -12.52 -2.38
C GLY A 87 0.28 -11.31 -1.45
N VAL A 88 -0.28 -11.44 -0.24
CA VAL A 88 -0.18 -10.40 0.80
C VAL A 88 1.07 -10.60 1.65
N VAL A 89 1.68 -9.50 2.07
CA VAL A 89 2.73 -9.50 3.07
C VAL A 89 2.40 -8.50 4.17
N VAL A 90 2.49 -8.93 5.41
CA VAL A 90 2.52 -8.04 6.56
C VAL A 90 3.97 -7.72 6.90
N LEU A 91 4.27 -6.44 7.12
CA LEU A 91 5.55 -5.94 7.63
C LEU A 91 5.28 -5.14 8.90
N ALA A 92 5.99 -5.42 9.98
CA ALA A 92 5.85 -4.69 11.23
C ALA A 92 7.12 -3.89 11.53
N ALA A 93 7.05 -2.56 11.40
CA ALA A 93 8.17 -1.65 11.62
C ALA A 93 8.14 -1.14 13.08
N SER A 94 9.13 -1.56 13.87
CA SER A 94 9.22 -1.22 15.30
C SER A 94 9.94 0.09 15.53
N LEU A 95 9.33 0.95 16.37
CA LEU A 95 9.91 2.18 16.91
C LEU A 95 10.58 1.97 18.29
N ASP A 96 10.91 0.71 18.63
CA ASP A 96 11.68 0.45 19.81
C ASP A 96 13.07 1.08 19.72
N ALA A 97 13.42 1.91 20.69
CA ALA A 97 14.76 2.49 20.82
C ALA A 97 15.76 1.44 21.33
N ALA A 98 17.03 1.78 21.41
CA ALA A 98 18.12 0.89 21.83
C ALA A 98 17.82 0.16 23.16
N GLU A 99 17.17 0.87 24.09
CA GLU A 99 16.85 0.38 25.45
C GLU A 99 15.74 -0.70 25.44
N THR A 100 14.82 -0.65 24.45
CA THR A 100 13.65 -1.54 24.37
C THR A 100 13.74 -2.56 23.23
N LYS A 101 14.59 -2.31 22.24
CA LYS A 101 14.77 -3.18 21.06
C LYS A 101 15.07 -4.65 21.42
N GLY A 102 15.78 -4.88 22.53
CA GLY A 102 16.05 -6.23 23.05
C GLY A 102 14.79 -7.03 23.44
N ASN A 103 13.64 -6.38 23.61
CA ASN A 103 12.37 -7.02 23.93
C ASN A 103 11.67 -7.63 22.69
N ILE A 104 12.06 -7.23 21.48
CA ILE A 104 11.39 -7.63 20.24
C ILE A 104 11.35 -9.14 20.05
N PRO A 105 12.44 -9.91 20.19
CA PRO A 105 12.40 -11.37 19.96
C PRO A 105 11.45 -12.08 20.92
N GLU A 106 11.43 -11.70 22.19
CA GLU A 106 10.49 -12.28 23.15
C GLU A 106 9.05 -11.92 22.85
N PHE A 107 8.77 -10.66 22.46
CA PHE A 107 7.45 -10.22 22.05
C PHE A 107 6.96 -11.02 20.84
N MET A 108 7.80 -11.18 19.80
CA MET A 108 7.48 -11.95 18.60
C MET A 108 7.10 -13.40 18.97
N ARG A 109 7.88 -14.04 19.84
CA ARG A 109 7.62 -15.40 20.30
C ARG A 109 6.30 -15.50 21.07
N LYS A 110 6.08 -14.60 22.05
CA LYS A 110 4.86 -14.57 22.88
C LYS A 110 3.61 -14.32 22.04
N ARG A 111 3.67 -13.44 21.05
CA ARG A 111 2.55 -13.08 20.16
C ARG A 111 2.45 -13.95 18.91
N LYS A 112 3.39 -14.91 18.73
CA LYS A 112 3.44 -15.84 17.60
C LYS A 112 3.41 -15.11 16.27
N LEU A 113 4.20 -14.01 16.14
CA LEU A 113 4.27 -13.25 14.91
C LEU A 113 4.83 -14.14 13.79
N ASN A 114 4.16 -14.13 12.64
CA ASN A 114 4.45 -14.98 11.48
C ASN A 114 4.78 -14.16 10.22
N PHE A 115 5.32 -12.97 10.41
CA PHE A 115 5.69 -12.00 9.40
C PHE A 115 6.99 -11.28 9.79
N PRO A 116 7.69 -10.64 8.83
CA PRO A 116 8.91 -9.88 9.11
C PRO A 116 8.67 -8.73 10.08
N VAL A 117 9.59 -8.60 11.04
CA VAL A 117 9.64 -7.47 11.97
C VAL A 117 10.88 -6.65 11.67
N LEU A 118 10.66 -5.44 11.17
CA LEU A 118 11.69 -4.44 10.91
C LEU A 118 12.00 -3.70 12.22
N VAL A 119 13.24 -3.34 12.42
CA VAL A 119 13.71 -2.59 13.58
C VAL A 119 14.26 -1.23 13.15
N ASP A 120 14.50 -0.34 14.12
CA ASP A 120 15.07 0.99 13.88
C ASP A 120 14.15 1.93 13.07
N ALA A 121 12.84 1.66 13.03
CA ALA A 121 11.90 2.66 12.54
C ALA A 121 11.85 3.87 13.49
N THR A 122 11.61 5.06 12.95
CA THR A 122 11.58 6.31 13.69
C THR A 122 10.26 7.05 13.48
N VAL A 123 10.03 8.10 14.25
CA VAL A 123 8.90 9.02 14.05
C VAL A 123 8.92 9.63 12.65
N ASP A 124 10.10 9.94 12.12
CA ASP A 124 10.22 10.48 10.75
C ASP A 124 9.66 9.50 9.70
N HIS A 125 9.89 8.19 9.89
CA HIS A 125 9.28 7.18 9.01
C HIS A 125 7.74 7.21 9.11
N LEU A 126 7.15 7.36 10.31
CA LEU A 126 5.70 7.54 10.45
C LEU A 126 5.21 8.76 9.68
N GLN A 127 5.88 9.90 9.86
CA GLN A 127 5.52 11.16 9.21
C GLN A 127 5.60 11.06 7.69
N LEU A 128 6.65 10.45 7.14
CA LEU A 128 6.79 10.19 5.70
C LEU A 128 5.62 9.39 5.15
N PHE A 129 5.10 8.43 5.90
CA PHE A 129 3.92 7.65 5.50
C PHE A 129 2.58 8.34 5.80
N GLY A 130 2.60 9.59 6.28
CA GLY A 130 1.40 10.37 6.61
C GLY A 130 0.65 9.85 7.83
N MET A 131 1.38 9.23 8.79
CA MET A 131 0.79 8.61 10.00
C MET A 131 0.86 9.52 11.24
N GLY A 132 1.49 10.71 11.13
CA GLY A 132 1.75 11.57 12.28
C GLY A 132 2.83 11.01 13.18
N GLU A 133 2.64 11.11 14.51
CA GLU A 133 3.65 10.73 15.51
C GLU A 133 3.14 9.66 16.49
N ALA A 134 1.89 9.22 16.36
CA ALA A 134 1.26 8.32 17.31
C ALA A 134 1.23 6.88 16.83
N LEU A 135 1.43 5.93 17.76
CA LEU A 135 1.28 4.50 17.55
C LEU A 135 -0.06 3.99 18.11
N PRO A 136 -0.59 2.93 17.52
CA PRO A 136 -0.15 2.25 16.29
C PRO A 136 -0.58 2.99 15.02
N GLY A 137 0.03 2.60 13.89
CA GLY A 137 -0.35 3.09 12.58
C GLY A 137 -0.23 1.99 11.51
N THR A 138 -1.21 1.88 10.62
CA THR A 138 -1.19 0.86 9.57
C THR A 138 -1.39 1.48 8.21
N VAL A 139 -0.50 1.15 7.27
CA VAL A 139 -0.53 1.59 5.88
C VAL A 139 -0.76 0.38 4.98
N PHE A 140 -1.63 0.53 3.99
CA PHE A 140 -1.91 -0.50 2.98
C PHE A 140 -1.37 -0.03 1.64
N LEU A 141 -0.56 -0.89 1.00
CA LEU A 141 -0.01 -0.62 -0.32
C LEU A 141 -0.54 -1.62 -1.33
N ASP A 142 -0.79 -1.12 -2.53
CA ASP A 142 -1.16 -1.98 -3.66
C ASP A 142 0.07 -2.70 -4.26
N THR A 143 -0.16 -3.50 -5.28
CA THR A 143 0.89 -4.27 -5.97
C THR A 143 1.93 -3.39 -6.67
N GLU A 144 1.58 -2.17 -7.01
CA GLU A 144 2.49 -1.17 -7.59
C GLU A 144 3.28 -0.39 -6.53
N GLY A 145 3.05 -0.68 -5.24
CA GLY A 145 3.71 0.00 -4.11
C GLY A 145 3.17 1.42 -3.87
N ARG A 146 1.92 1.70 -4.25
CA ARG A 146 1.24 2.96 -3.97
C ARG A 146 0.42 2.82 -2.68
N ILE A 147 0.32 3.91 -1.94
CA ILE A 147 -0.48 3.91 -0.72
C ILE A 147 -1.97 3.95 -1.09
N PHE A 148 -2.65 2.86 -0.75
CA PHE A 148 -4.10 2.74 -0.91
C PHE A 148 -4.88 3.32 0.27
N ALA A 149 -4.47 2.98 1.49
CA ALA A 149 -5.21 3.39 2.69
C ALA A 149 -4.31 3.48 3.93
N ARG A 150 -4.81 4.18 4.94
CA ARG A 150 -4.17 4.33 6.26
C ARG A 150 -5.19 4.11 7.38
N ILE A 151 -4.74 3.52 8.49
CA ILE A 151 -5.47 3.46 9.77
C ILE A 151 -4.59 4.14 10.82
N LEU A 152 -5.07 5.24 11.38
CA LEU A 152 -4.42 5.96 12.46
C LEU A 152 -5.02 5.50 13.80
N GLY A 153 -4.18 4.97 14.67
CA GLY A 153 -4.60 4.32 15.89
C GLY A 153 -4.92 2.83 15.73
N PRO A 154 -5.50 2.18 16.76
CA PRO A 154 -5.70 0.74 16.81
C PRO A 154 -6.59 0.22 15.66
N ALA A 155 -6.09 -0.73 14.89
CA ALA A 155 -6.79 -1.37 13.79
C ALA A 155 -7.84 -2.38 14.30
N LYS A 156 -8.97 -2.47 13.60
CA LYS A 156 -9.98 -3.52 13.82
C LYS A 156 -9.89 -4.56 12.72
N LYS A 157 -10.12 -5.84 13.05
CA LYS A 157 -10.02 -6.94 12.09
C LYS A 157 -10.83 -6.70 10.82
N ARG A 158 -12.09 -6.24 10.94
CA ARG A 158 -12.94 -5.94 9.78
C ARG A 158 -12.32 -4.88 8.85
N ASP A 159 -11.65 -3.89 9.44
CA ASP A 159 -11.12 -2.74 8.70
C ASP A 159 -9.82 -3.12 7.96
N VAL A 160 -8.99 -3.99 8.55
CA VAL A 160 -7.81 -4.58 7.91
C VAL A 160 -8.22 -5.51 6.79
N PHE A 161 -9.12 -6.46 7.07
CA PHE A 161 -9.53 -7.48 6.11
C PHE A 161 -10.25 -6.88 4.91
N ALA A 162 -11.17 -5.92 5.11
CA ALA A 162 -11.86 -5.25 4.02
C ALA A 162 -10.90 -4.56 3.03
N ARG A 163 -9.79 -3.97 3.51
CA ARG A 163 -8.79 -3.34 2.65
C ARG A 163 -7.94 -4.34 1.90
N VAL A 164 -7.55 -5.41 2.58
CA VAL A 164 -6.79 -6.50 1.95
C VAL A 164 -7.63 -7.20 0.89
N GLU A 165 -8.88 -7.55 1.20
CA GLU A 165 -9.82 -8.19 0.28
C GLU A 165 -10.11 -7.29 -0.94
N TRP A 166 -10.26 -5.99 -0.73
CA TRP A 166 -10.40 -5.01 -1.81
C TRP A 166 -9.19 -4.98 -2.74
N LEU A 167 -7.98 -4.96 -2.16
CA LEU A 167 -6.72 -4.91 -2.94
C LEU A 167 -6.44 -6.20 -3.71
N LEU A 168 -6.91 -7.35 -3.21
CA LEU A 168 -6.79 -8.66 -3.86
C LEU A 168 -7.90 -8.93 -4.88
N GLY A 169 -9.04 -8.27 -4.75
CA GLY A 169 -10.22 -8.49 -5.57
C GLY A 169 -10.24 -7.71 -6.88
N ASP A 170 -11.35 -7.82 -7.57
CA ASP A 170 -11.62 -7.10 -8.83
C ASP A 170 -11.95 -5.61 -8.63
N ARG A 171 -11.97 -5.15 -7.37
CA ARG A 171 -12.29 -3.77 -6.96
C ARG A 171 -13.69 -3.30 -7.42
N SER A 172 -14.64 -4.23 -7.63
CA SER A 172 -15.99 -3.94 -8.12
C SER A 172 -16.99 -3.52 -7.03
N GLY A 173 -16.64 -3.73 -5.76
CA GLY A 173 -17.50 -3.41 -4.61
C GLY A 173 -17.36 -1.96 -4.13
N LYS A 174 -17.92 -1.70 -2.93
CA LYS A 174 -17.75 -0.40 -2.27
C LYS A 174 -16.31 -0.26 -1.76
N GLU A 175 -15.59 0.72 -2.29
CA GLU A 175 -14.22 1.01 -1.88
C GLU A 175 -14.14 1.34 -0.37
N PRO A 176 -13.23 0.71 0.39
CA PRO A 176 -12.97 1.07 1.77
C PRO A 176 -12.44 2.50 1.87
N LYS A 177 -12.83 3.22 2.92
CA LYS A 177 -12.32 4.58 3.15
C LYS A 177 -10.80 4.60 3.17
N PRO A 178 -10.15 5.52 2.43
CA PRO A 178 -8.68 5.59 2.36
C PRO A 178 -8.02 5.99 3.68
N LEU A 179 -8.77 6.66 4.57
CA LEU A 179 -8.30 7.05 5.90
C LEU A 179 -9.30 6.65 6.98
N LEU A 180 -8.84 5.96 8.01
CA LEU A 180 -9.55 5.75 9.28
C LEU A 180 -8.75 6.34 10.43
N GLY A 181 -9.47 6.90 11.41
CA GLY A 181 -8.87 7.64 12.53
C GLY A 181 -8.62 9.11 12.19
N SER A 182 -7.99 9.78 13.10
CA SER A 182 -7.61 11.19 12.95
C SER A 182 -6.22 11.41 13.53
N LEU A 183 -5.44 12.29 12.91
CA LEU A 183 -4.21 12.77 13.52
C LEU A 183 -4.55 13.54 14.80
N PRO A 184 -3.73 13.43 15.85
CA PRO A 184 -3.84 14.33 17.00
C PRO A 184 -3.84 15.77 16.52
N LYS A 185 -4.70 16.62 17.08
CA LYS A 185 -4.64 18.05 16.78
C LYS A 185 -3.27 18.57 17.24
N PRO A 186 -2.58 19.38 16.42
CA PRO A 186 -1.36 20.03 16.87
C PRO A 186 -1.66 20.87 18.13
N ARG A 187 -0.79 20.76 19.12
CA ARG A 187 -0.84 21.58 20.36
C ARG A 187 -0.36 22.98 20.10
#